data_c13970792a86675d44ed1e40aa7b660a
#
_entry.id   c13970792a86675d44ed1e40aa7b660a
#
_cell.length_a   1.000
_cell.length_b   1.000
_cell.length_c   1.000
_cell.angle_alpha   90.00
_cell.angle_beta   90.00
_cell.angle_gamma   90.00
#
_symmetry.space_group_name_H-M   'P 1'
#
loop_
_entity.id
_entity.type
_entity.pdbx_description
1 polymer ?
#
loop_
_entity_poly.entity_id
_entity_poly.type
_entity_poly.pdbx_seq_one_letter_code
_entity_poly.pdbx_strand_id
1 'polypeptide(L)'
;MSRFGVQVFKGFIGNVLTAVIGFLGSILFARVLGPGGYGAFYTISAVVNLADNPVQGFGIAGKKRLSESDTDAAEIVGAALLLGLASILLLSPFVLLFGIPFINVQREREYFVLLLSGLVFFKLLQPLVAGSGKFGIPTVLDSGRSFFTITLQVVLVYIGWGVGGMVAGLAVGSVLMVPISYRVLGIRPAWPSRDVL
;
A
#
# COMPACT_ATOMS: atom_id res chain seq x y z
N MET A 1 -30.34 -1.99 13.96
CA MET A 1 -28.88 -1.82 14.12
C MET A 1 -28.51 -0.39 13.75
N SER A 2 -27.73 0.32 14.60
CA SER A 2 -27.26 1.66 14.25
C SER A 2 -26.35 1.61 13.04
N ARG A 3 -26.28 2.67 12.23
CA ARG A 3 -25.37 2.77 11.06
C ARG A 3 -23.91 2.48 11.45
N PHE A 4 -23.54 2.85 12.67
CA PHE A 4 -22.23 2.56 13.26
C PHE A 4 -21.97 1.06 13.43
N GLY A 5 -22.94 0.31 13.99
CA GLY A 5 -22.79 -1.14 14.18
C GLY A 5 -22.60 -1.91 12.87
N VAL A 6 -23.29 -1.48 11.79
CA VAL A 6 -23.12 -2.08 10.45
C VAL A 6 -21.72 -1.82 9.89
N GLN A 7 -21.17 -0.63 10.11
CA GLN A 7 -19.81 -0.29 9.64
C GLN A 7 -18.74 -1.10 10.38
N VAL A 8 -18.87 -1.22 11.71
CA VAL A 8 -17.95 -2.03 12.52
C VAL A 8 -18.01 -3.50 12.11
N PHE A 9 -19.21 -4.04 11.89
CA PHE A 9 -19.37 -5.43 11.46
C PHE A 9 -18.78 -5.69 10.07
N LYS A 10 -18.97 -4.78 9.11
CA LYS A 10 -18.32 -4.86 7.78
C LYS A 10 -16.79 -4.84 7.88
N GLY A 11 -16.24 -3.96 8.72
CA GLY A 11 -14.81 -3.90 8.97
C GLY A 11 -14.27 -5.19 9.59
N PHE A 12 -14.99 -5.77 10.55
CA PHE A 12 -14.61 -7.03 11.17
C PHE A 12 -14.59 -8.19 10.16
N ILE A 13 -15.65 -8.34 9.36
CA ILE A 13 -15.69 -9.38 8.31
C ILE A 13 -14.54 -9.18 7.30
N GLY A 14 -14.28 -7.93 6.87
CA GLY A 14 -13.18 -7.62 5.97
C GLY A 14 -11.83 -8.06 6.54
N ASN A 15 -11.57 -7.77 7.82
CA ASN A 15 -10.33 -8.18 8.49
C ASN A 15 -10.20 -9.70 8.60
N VAL A 16 -11.27 -10.39 8.95
CA VAL A 16 -11.26 -11.88 9.04
C VAL A 16 -10.99 -12.49 7.66
N LEU A 17 -11.66 -12.02 6.62
CA LEU A 17 -11.42 -12.49 5.25
C LEU A 17 -9.97 -12.23 4.81
N THR A 18 -9.45 -11.04 5.06
CA THR A 18 -8.06 -10.70 4.75
C THR A 18 -7.08 -11.60 5.48
N ALA A 19 -7.33 -11.88 6.77
CA ALA A 19 -6.48 -12.77 7.56
C ALA A 19 -6.50 -14.21 7.04
N VAL A 20 -7.68 -14.75 6.71
CA VAL A 20 -7.82 -16.12 6.17
C VAL A 20 -7.14 -16.22 4.81
N ILE A 21 -7.39 -15.30 3.90
CA ILE A 21 -6.79 -15.29 2.57
C ILE A 21 -5.26 -15.13 2.68
N GLY A 22 -4.78 -14.24 3.55
CA GLY A 22 -3.35 -14.05 3.80
C GLY A 22 -2.69 -15.30 4.36
N PHE A 23 -3.33 -16.00 5.30
CA PHE A 23 -2.83 -17.23 5.89
C PHE A 23 -2.73 -18.37 4.87
N LEU A 24 -3.80 -18.60 4.10
CA LEU A 24 -3.79 -19.62 3.04
C LEU A 24 -2.76 -19.31 1.95
N GLY A 25 -2.66 -18.04 1.55
CA GLY A 25 -1.64 -17.58 0.61
C GLY A 25 -0.23 -17.82 1.13
N SER A 26 0.05 -17.51 2.41
CA SER A 26 1.37 -17.71 2.99
C SER A 26 1.81 -19.17 3.01
N ILE A 27 0.90 -20.09 3.33
CA ILE A 27 1.18 -21.54 3.28
C ILE A 27 1.52 -21.99 1.85
N LEU A 28 0.73 -21.53 0.89
CA LEU A 28 0.93 -21.88 -0.52
C LEU A 28 2.28 -21.37 -1.03
N PHE A 29 2.60 -20.11 -0.77
CA PHE A 29 3.85 -19.50 -1.23
C PHE A 29 5.07 -20.12 -0.55
N ALA A 30 4.99 -20.39 0.77
CA ALA A 30 6.07 -21.06 1.48
C ALA A 30 6.35 -22.47 0.92
N ARG A 31 5.33 -23.18 0.46
CA ARG A 31 5.49 -24.51 -0.18
C ARG A 31 6.08 -24.40 -1.59
N VAL A 32 5.61 -23.45 -2.39
CA VAL A 32 6.02 -23.33 -3.81
C VAL A 32 7.40 -22.71 -3.93
N LEU A 33 7.71 -21.66 -3.16
CA LEU A 33 8.97 -20.92 -3.26
C LEU A 33 10.06 -21.46 -2.35
N GLY A 34 9.69 -22.31 -1.40
CA GLY A 34 10.59 -22.73 -0.34
C GLY A 34 10.95 -21.62 0.65
N PRO A 35 11.69 -21.95 1.73
CA PRO A 35 12.04 -20.99 2.78
C PRO A 35 12.86 -19.80 2.27
N GLY A 36 13.78 -20.05 1.33
CA GLY A 36 14.66 -19.03 0.77
C GLY A 36 13.91 -17.98 -0.06
N GLY A 37 13.10 -18.43 -1.02
CA GLY A 37 12.32 -17.52 -1.87
C GLY A 37 11.26 -16.76 -1.09
N TYR A 38 10.56 -17.43 -0.19
CA TYR A 38 9.57 -16.81 0.68
C TYR A 38 10.21 -15.77 1.63
N GLY A 39 11.36 -16.13 2.25
CA GLY A 39 12.12 -15.22 3.09
C GLY A 39 12.62 -14.00 2.32
N ALA A 40 13.12 -14.18 1.11
CA ALA A 40 13.56 -13.10 0.24
C ALA A 40 12.46 -12.07 -0.04
N PHE A 41 11.25 -12.52 -0.38
CA PHE A 41 10.11 -11.63 -0.56
C PHE A 41 9.80 -10.81 0.70
N TYR A 42 9.75 -11.47 1.87
CA TYR A 42 9.45 -10.76 3.12
C TYR A 42 10.55 -9.79 3.53
N THR A 43 11.82 -10.13 3.29
CA THR A 43 12.93 -9.22 3.58
C THR A 43 12.85 -7.95 2.72
N ILE A 44 12.63 -8.08 1.41
CA ILE A 44 12.44 -6.93 0.53
C ILE A 44 11.22 -6.11 0.96
N SER A 45 10.10 -6.79 1.26
CA SER A 45 8.87 -6.13 1.71
C SER A 45 9.07 -5.38 3.03
N ALA A 46 9.85 -5.93 3.96
CA ALA A 46 10.18 -5.28 5.23
C ALA A 46 10.99 -4.00 5.02
N VAL A 47 11.99 -4.02 4.12
CA VAL A 47 12.78 -2.82 3.79
C VAL A 47 11.91 -1.76 3.10
N VAL A 48 11.04 -2.16 2.17
CA VAL A 48 10.07 -1.24 1.55
C VAL A 48 9.15 -0.62 2.59
N ASN A 49 8.61 -1.42 3.52
CA ASN A 49 7.75 -0.92 4.59
C ASN A 49 8.48 0.06 5.50
N LEU A 50 9.76 -0.20 5.83
CA LEU A 50 10.58 0.71 6.61
C LEU A 50 10.80 2.05 5.88
N ALA A 51 11.12 1.97 4.59
CA ALA A 51 11.32 3.15 3.73
C ALA A 51 10.04 3.97 3.54
N ASP A 52 8.88 3.33 3.56
CA ASP A 52 7.56 3.94 3.37
C ASP A 52 6.95 4.51 4.69
N ASN A 53 7.50 4.18 5.86
CA ASN A 53 6.98 4.68 7.14
C ASN A 53 6.83 6.22 7.21
N PRO A 54 7.79 7.04 6.75
CA PRO A 54 7.62 8.49 6.74
C PRO A 54 6.41 8.93 5.91
N VAL A 55 6.17 8.30 4.76
CA VAL A 55 5.03 8.61 3.88
C VAL A 55 3.70 8.27 4.55
N GLN A 56 3.65 7.15 5.27
CA GLN A 56 2.46 6.80 6.07
C GLN A 56 2.21 7.83 7.17
N GLY A 57 3.26 8.36 7.80
CA GLY A 57 3.16 9.44 8.77
C GLY A 57 2.48 10.68 8.20
N PHE A 58 2.82 11.08 6.97
CA PHE A 58 2.12 12.17 6.27
C PHE A 58 0.66 11.84 5.97
N GLY A 59 0.36 10.61 5.59
CA GLY A 59 -1.02 10.17 5.40
C GLY A 59 -1.85 10.28 6.68
N ILE A 60 -1.27 9.92 7.84
CA ILE A 60 -1.92 10.03 9.15
C ILE A 60 -2.11 11.51 9.55
N ALA A 61 -1.12 12.36 9.32
CA ALA A 61 -1.23 13.80 9.52
C ALA A 61 -2.32 14.41 8.63
N GLY A 62 -2.36 14.03 7.35
CA GLY A 62 -3.41 14.41 6.41
C GLY A 62 -4.80 13.96 6.86
N LYS A 63 -4.93 12.74 7.40
CA LYS A 63 -6.19 12.25 7.99
C LYS A 63 -6.68 13.18 9.10
N LYS A 64 -5.78 13.60 10.00
CA LYS A 64 -6.13 14.51 11.09
C LYS A 64 -6.61 15.86 10.55
N ARG A 65 -5.85 16.47 9.67
CA ARG A 65 -6.19 17.77 9.05
C ARG A 65 -7.51 17.72 8.25
N LEU A 66 -7.79 16.63 7.51
CA LEU A 66 -9.05 16.43 6.81
C LEU A 66 -10.26 16.31 7.74
N SER A 67 -10.04 15.96 9.00
CA SER A 67 -11.11 15.90 10.02
C SER A 67 -11.36 17.25 10.69
N GLU A 68 -10.51 18.25 10.47
CA GLU A 68 -10.62 19.61 11.01
C GLU A 68 -11.37 20.48 9.97
N SER A 69 -12.34 21.26 10.43
CA SER A 69 -13.29 21.98 9.55
C SER A 69 -12.71 23.18 8.78
N ASP A 70 -11.49 23.64 9.12
CA ASP A 70 -10.91 24.89 8.61
C ASP A 70 -9.83 24.72 7.55
N THR A 71 -9.56 23.49 7.09
CA THR A 71 -8.46 23.21 6.15
C THR A 71 -8.99 22.90 4.74
N ASP A 72 -8.29 23.40 3.72
CA ASP A 72 -8.59 23.05 2.33
C ASP A 72 -8.21 21.58 2.05
N ALA A 73 -9.21 20.74 1.99
CA ALA A 73 -9.07 19.31 1.76
C ALA A 73 -8.34 19.02 0.43
N ALA A 74 -8.51 19.87 -0.58
CA ALA A 74 -7.87 19.69 -1.89
C ALA A 74 -6.37 19.90 -1.82
N GLU A 75 -5.90 20.89 -1.05
CA GLU A 75 -4.48 21.14 -0.83
C GLU A 75 -3.80 20.02 -0.02
N ILE A 76 -4.48 19.49 1.01
CA ILE A 76 -3.96 18.37 1.80
C ILE A 76 -3.75 17.13 0.93
N VAL A 77 -4.72 16.81 0.08
CA VAL A 77 -4.60 15.68 -0.85
C VAL A 77 -3.48 15.93 -1.85
N GLY A 78 -3.37 17.15 -2.38
CA GLY A 78 -2.29 17.54 -3.28
C GLY A 78 -0.91 17.41 -2.64
N ALA A 79 -0.72 17.95 -1.43
CA ALA A 79 0.51 17.82 -0.66
C ALA A 79 0.89 16.36 -0.41
N ALA A 80 -0.07 15.54 0.00
CA ALA A 80 0.16 14.13 0.24
C ALA A 80 0.63 13.39 -1.02
N LEU A 81 0.00 13.62 -2.18
CA LEU A 81 0.39 13.00 -3.44
C LEU A 81 1.79 13.45 -3.90
N LEU A 82 2.12 14.74 -3.74
CA LEU A 82 3.45 15.26 -4.04
C LEU A 82 4.53 14.64 -3.15
N LEU A 83 4.27 14.49 -1.85
CA LEU A 83 5.20 13.84 -0.93
C LEU A 83 5.38 12.36 -1.26
N GLY A 84 4.31 11.66 -1.64
CA GLY A 84 4.40 10.29 -2.13
C GLY A 84 5.26 10.18 -3.39
N LEU A 85 5.08 11.07 -4.36
CA LEU A 85 5.90 11.14 -5.57
C LEU A 85 7.36 11.47 -5.26
N ALA A 86 7.60 12.46 -4.41
CA ALA A 86 8.93 12.85 -3.97
C ALA A 86 9.67 11.68 -3.29
N SER A 87 8.97 10.91 -2.46
CA SER A 87 9.55 9.73 -1.81
C SER A 87 10.01 8.68 -2.82
N ILE A 88 9.21 8.40 -3.86
CA ILE A 88 9.61 7.48 -4.93
C ILE A 88 10.82 8.03 -5.68
N LEU A 89 10.79 9.32 -6.07
CA LEU A 89 11.86 9.96 -6.83
C LEU A 89 13.18 10.07 -6.06
N LEU A 90 13.15 10.17 -4.73
CA LEU A 90 14.34 10.23 -3.89
C LEU A 90 14.87 8.84 -3.54
N LEU A 91 13.99 7.93 -3.10
CA LEU A 91 14.42 6.62 -2.61
C LEU A 91 14.78 5.64 -3.74
N SER A 92 14.08 5.70 -4.88
CA SER A 92 14.34 4.77 -5.98
C SER A 92 15.74 4.93 -6.57
N PRO A 93 16.23 6.14 -6.95
CA PRO A 93 17.59 6.31 -7.44
C PRO A 93 18.64 5.93 -6.39
N PHE A 94 18.39 6.27 -5.12
CA PHE A 94 19.30 5.91 -4.03
C PHE A 94 19.50 4.38 -3.94
N VAL A 95 18.41 3.61 -3.94
CA VAL A 95 18.49 2.14 -3.88
C VAL A 95 19.05 1.55 -5.16
N LEU A 96 18.73 2.11 -6.33
CA LEU A 96 19.31 1.64 -7.60
C LEU A 96 20.82 1.83 -7.67
N LEU A 97 21.34 2.93 -7.11
CA LEU A 97 22.77 3.23 -7.11
C LEU A 97 23.54 2.45 -6.04
N PHE A 98 23.06 2.47 -4.81
CA PHE A 98 23.78 1.92 -3.66
C PHE A 98 23.39 0.49 -3.31
N GLY A 99 22.27 -0.01 -3.83
CA GLY A 99 21.72 -1.32 -3.46
C GLY A 99 21.10 -1.31 -2.07
N ILE A 100 20.72 -2.51 -1.62
CA ILE A 100 20.21 -2.71 -0.27
C ILE A 100 21.25 -3.57 0.47
N PRO A 101 22.00 -2.98 1.40
CA PRO A 101 22.97 -3.76 2.17
C PRO A 101 22.24 -4.91 2.89
N PHE A 102 22.86 -6.06 2.99
CA PHE A 102 22.37 -7.27 3.66
C PHE A 102 21.32 -8.10 2.90
N ILE A 103 20.88 -7.66 1.71
CA ILE A 103 20.00 -8.47 0.86
C ILE A 103 20.81 -9.03 -0.30
N ASN A 104 20.94 -10.36 -0.36
CA ASN A 104 21.60 -11.04 -1.46
C ASN A 104 20.56 -11.79 -2.30
N VAL A 105 19.68 -11.03 -2.92
CA VAL A 105 18.63 -11.54 -3.81
C VAL A 105 18.83 -10.96 -5.20
N GLN A 106 18.84 -11.82 -6.22
CA GLN A 106 18.92 -11.34 -7.59
C GLN A 106 17.77 -10.36 -7.87
N ARG A 107 18.09 -9.16 -8.41
CA ARG A 107 17.16 -8.07 -8.71
C ARG A 107 16.47 -7.42 -7.50
N GLU A 108 17.09 -7.45 -6.33
CA GLU A 108 16.52 -6.83 -5.12
C GLU A 108 16.21 -5.35 -5.29
N ARG A 109 17.02 -4.62 -6.07
CA ARG A 109 16.85 -3.18 -6.34
C ARG A 109 15.59 -2.92 -7.17
N GLU A 110 15.40 -3.69 -8.25
CA GLU A 110 14.24 -3.59 -9.11
C GLU A 110 12.97 -3.95 -8.33
N TYR A 111 13.02 -4.98 -7.51
CA TYR A 111 11.90 -5.40 -6.67
C TYR A 111 11.54 -4.34 -5.62
N PHE A 112 12.53 -3.70 -5.01
CA PHE A 112 12.31 -2.60 -4.08
C PHE A 112 11.58 -1.45 -4.77
N VAL A 113 12.09 -0.98 -5.92
CA VAL A 113 11.49 0.15 -6.66
C VAL A 113 10.06 -0.18 -7.09
N LEU A 114 9.83 -1.40 -7.58
CA LEU A 114 8.52 -1.85 -8.00
C LEU A 114 7.52 -1.88 -6.84
N LEU A 115 7.93 -2.43 -5.69
CA LEU A 115 7.09 -2.48 -4.49
C LEU A 115 6.83 -1.09 -3.92
N LEU A 116 7.86 -0.26 -3.79
CA LEU A 116 7.72 1.09 -3.28
C LEU A 116 6.73 1.89 -4.13
N SER A 117 6.93 1.89 -5.45
CA SER A 117 6.05 2.60 -6.39
C SER A 117 4.61 2.09 -6.36
N GLY A 118 4.42 0.78 -6.18
CA GLY A 118 3.08 0.18 -6.11
C GLY A 118 2.34 0.45 -4.80
N LEU A 119 3.06 0.52 -3.69
CA LEU A 119 2.47 0.61 -2.35
C LEU A 119 2.23 2.03 -1.87
N VAL A 120 3.13 2.97 -2.18
CA VAL A 120 3.14 4.34 -1.62
C VAL A 120 1.78 5.03 -1.78
N PHE A 121 1.26 5.11 -2.99
CA PHE A 121 -0.01 5.82 -3.21
C PHE A 121 -1.21 5.14 -2.58
N PHE A 122 -1.25 3.80 -2.62
CA PHE A 122 -2.34 3.07 -1.97
C PHE A 122 -2.35 3.33 -0.47
N LYS A 123 -1.20 3.17 0.20
CA LYS A 123 -1.06 3.37 1.64
C LYS A 123 -1.31 4.81 2.07
N LEU A 124 -0.92 5.77 1.22
CA LEU A 124 -1.15 7.19 1.47
C LEU A 124 -2.64 7.55 1.40
N LEU A 125 -3.37 6.98 0.42
CA LEU A 125 -4.80 7.26 0.24
C LEU A 125 -5.69 6.64 1.33
N GLN A 126 -5.29 5.54 1.95
CA GLN A 126 -6.09 4.86 2.98
C GLN A 126 -6.44 5.78 4.18
N PRO A 127 -5.48 6.43 4.85
CA PRO A 127 -5.79 7.34 5.94
C PRO A 127 -6.57 8.58 5.47
N LEU A 128 -6.31 9.09 4.25
CA LEU A 128 -7.06 10.23 3.70
C LEU A 128 -8.54 9.89 3.48
N VAL A 129 -8.83 8.68 2.96
CA VAL A 129 -10.23 8.19 2.85
C VAL A 129 -10.88 8.07 4.22
N ALA A 130 -10.15 7.61 5.25
CA ALA A 130 -10.67 7.59 6.62
C ALA A 130 -10.93 9.02 7.15
N GLY A 131 -10.02 9.96 6.90
CA GLY A 131 -10.14 11.37 7.28
C GLY A 131 -11.34 12.09 6.67
N SER A 132 -11.77 11.68 5.46
CA SER A 132 -12.99 12.20 4.81
C SER A 132 -14.30 11.67 5.41
N GLY A 133 -14.27 11.06 6.61
CA GLY A 133 -15.44 10.53 7.31
C GLY A 133 -15.87 9.12 6.89
N LYS A 134 -15.14 8.45 6.01
CA LYS A 134 -15.48 7.12 5.46
C LYS A 134 -14.72 6.01 6.20
N PHE A 135 -14.83 5.94 7.52
CA PHE A 135 -13.99 5.11 8.38
C PHE A 135 -13.97 3.60 8.08
N GLY A 136 -15.06 3.02 7.60
CA GLY A 136 -15.12 1.58 7.29
C GLY A 136 -14.62 1.21 5.89
N ILE A 137 -14.50 2.18 4.99
CA ILE A 137 -14.15 1.94 3.59
C ILE A 137 -12.68 1.55 3.38
N PRO A 138 -11.70 2.15 4.09
CA PRO A 138 -10.31 1.71 3.97
C PRO A 138 -10.11 0.22 4.17
N THR A 139 -10.78 -0.37 5.17
CA THR A 139 -10.71 -1.81 5.42
C THR A 139 -11.26 -2.64 4.26
N VAL A 140 -12.36 -2.20 3.65
CA VAL A 140 -12.94 -2.88 2.48
C VAL A 140 -12.00 -2.78 1.27
N LEU A 141 -11.40 -1.60 1.05
CA LEU A 141 -10.43 -1.39 -0.02
C LEU A 141 -9.17 -2.24 0.18
N ASP A 142 -8.69 -2.37 1.42
CA ASP A 142 -7.53 -3.21 1.73
C ASP A 142 -7.85 -4.71 1.57
N SER A 143 -9.05 -5.16 1.95
CA SER A 143 -9.51 -6.52 1.68
C SER A 143 -9.58 -6.80 0.18
N GLY A 144 -10.12 -5.87 -0.60
CA GLY A 144 -10.14 -5.94 -2.06
C GLY A 144 -8.73 -6.01 -2.65
N ARG A 145 -7.82 -5.13 -2.20
CA ARG A 145 -6.41 -5.16 -2.59
C ARG A 145 -5.78 -6.52 -2.28
N SER A 146 -5.98 -7.03 -1.07
CA SER A 146 -5.43 -8.32 -0.64
C SER A 146 -5.92 -9.46 -1.51
N PHE A 147 -7.20 -9.48 -1.86
CA PHE A 147 -7.77 -10.48 -2.77
C PHE A 147 -7.09 -10.43 -4.15
N PHE A 148 -7.03 -9.24 -4.78
CA PHE A 148 -6.37 -9.09 -6.08
C PHE A 148 -4.89 -9.40 -6.02
N THR A 149 -4.19 -8.94 -4.99
CA THR A 149 -2.78 -9.22 -4.78
C THR A 149 -2.51 -10.71 -4.72
N ILE A 150 -3.22 -11.44 -3.85
CA ILE A 150 -2.99 -12.88 -3.67
C ILE A 150 -3.34 -13.65 -4.94
N THR A 151 -4.43 -13.29 -5.61
CA THR A 151 -4.81 -13.92 -6.88
C THR A 151 -3.70 -13.73 -7.93
N LEU A 152 -3.19 -12.51 -8.10
CA LEU A 152 -2.09 -12.22 -9.03
C LEU A 152 -0.81 -12.94 -8.62
N GLN A 153 -0.46 -12.93 -7.33
CA GLN A 153 0.71 -13.64 -6.82
C GLN A 153 0.63 -15.14 -7.10
N VAL A 154 -0.51 -15.78 -6.84
CA VAL A 154 -0.72 -17.21 -7.13
C VAL A 154 -0.51 -17.49 -8.61
N VAL A 155 -1.16 -16.72 -9.48
CA VAL A 155 -1.02 -16.89 -10.94
C VAL A 155 0.43 -16.71 -11.37
N LEU A 156 1.08 -15.60 -10.96
CA LEU A 156 2.44 -15.29 -11.40
C LEU A 156 3.48 -16.28 -10.85
N VAL A 157 3.32 -16.73 -9.61
CA VAL A 157 4.20 -17.75 -9.03
C VAL A 157 3.99 -19.11 -9.73
N TYR A 158 2.75 -19.47 -10.06
CA TYR A 158 2.43 -20.73 -10.73
C TYR A 158 3.01 -20.78 -12.15
N ILE A 159 3.03 -19.68 -12.87
CA ILE A 159 3.67 -19.59 -14.21
C ILE A 159 5.21 -19.47 -14.15
N GLY A 160 5.81 -19.59 -12.96
CA GLY A 160 7.26 -19.69 -12.80
C GLY A 160 8.01 -18.39 -12.52
N TRP A 161 7.32 -17.28 -12.20
CA TRP A 161 7.97 -16.00 -11.88
C TRP A 161 8.60 -15.96 -10.47
N GLY A 162 8.37 -16.98 -9.65
CA GLY A 162 8.99 -17.12 -8.34
C GLY A 162 8.78 -15.88 -7.44
N VAL A 163 9.86 -15.40 -6.82
CA VAL A 163 9.85 -14.19 -5.98
C VAL A 163 9.37 -12.96 -6.75
N GLY A 164 9.78 -12.82 -8.03
CA GLY A 164 9.31 -11.74 -8.90
C GLY A 164 7.80 -11.73 -9.06
N GLY A 165 7.17 -12.88 -9.12
CA GLY A 165 5.71 -13.03 -9.18
C GLY A 165 5.02 -12.53 -7.92
N MET A 166 5.59 -12.79 -6.73
CA MET A 166 5.08 -12.24 -5.47
C MET A 166 5.20 -10.72 -5.42
N VAL A 167 6.36 -10.18 -5.82
CA VAL A 167 6.61 -8.74 -5.86
C VAL A 167 5.67 -8.05 -6.84
N ALA A 168 5.60 -8.55 -8.07
CA ALA A 168 4.74 -7.97 -9.11
C ALA A 168 3.25 -8.05 -8.73
N GLY A 169 2.81 -9.18 -8.18
CA GLY A 169 1.42 -9.34 -7.74
C GLY A 169 1.03 -8.35 -6.64
N LEU A 170 1.92 -8.10 -5.67
CA LEU A 170 1.69 -7.11 -4.62
C LEU A 170 1.69 -5.68 -5.16
N ALA A 171 2.65 -5.33 -6.01
CA ALA A 171 2.74 -4.01 -6.61
C ALA A 171 1.54 -3.70 -7.51
N VAL A 172 1.24 -4.59 -8.46
CA VAL A 172 0.12 -4.41 -9.41
C VAL A 172 -1.22 -4.41 -8.68
N GLY A 173 -1.44 -5.35 -7.74
CA GLY A 173 -2.66 -5.38 -6.93
C GLY A 173 -2.89 -4.10 -6.15
N SER A 174 -1.82 -3.47 -5.65
CA SER A 174 -1.89 -2.19 -4.96
C SER A 174 -2.17 -1.03 -5.92
N VAL A 175 -1.49 -0.97 -7.07
CA VAL A 175 -1.71 0.06 -8.10
C VAL A 175 -3.14 0.04 -8.63
N LEU A 176 -3.71 -1.14 -8.86
CA LEU A 176 -5.10 -1.29 -9.33
C LEU A 176 -6.12 -0.68 -8.35
N MET A 177 -5.80 -0.66 -7.06
CA MET A 177 -6.68 -0.08 -6.04
C MET A 177 -6.53 1.44 -5.88
N VAL A 178 -5.44 2.05 -6.40
CA VAL A 178 -5.23 3.51 -6.31
C VAL A 178 -6.36 4.30 -6.95
N PRO A 179 -6.78 4.06 -8.21
CA PRO A 179 -7.86 4.81 -8.83
C PRO A 179 -9.21 4.61 -8.13
N ILE A 180 -9.45 3.43 -7.56
CA ILE A 180 -10.67 3.15 -6.78
C ILE A 180 -10.64 3.95 -5.48
N SER A 181 -9.52 3.91 -4.75
CA SER A 181 -9.34 4.68 -3.51
C SER A 181 -9.46 6.18 -3.76
N TYR A 182 -8.90 6.67 -4.86
CA TYR A 182 -8.99 8.07 -5.25
C TYR A 182 -10.43 8.50 -5.59
N ARG A 183 -11.17 7.68 -6.36
CA ARG A 183 -12.59 7.94 -6.64
C ARG A 183 -13.44 7.93 -5.38
N VAL A 184 -13.16 7.01 -4.47
CA VAL A 184 -13.85 6.93 -3.18
C VAL A 184 -13.55 8.15 -2.32
N LEU A 185 -12.30 8.65 -2.32
CA LEU A 185 -11.94 9.88 -1.62
C LEU A 185 -12.81 11.05 -2.10
N GLY A 186 -12.99 11.21 -3.41
CA GLY A 186 -13.87 12.20 -4.02
C GLY A 186 -13.38 13.65 -3.96
N ILE A 187 -12.14 13.87 -3.52
CA ILE A 187 -11.51 15.18 -3.40
C ILE A 187 -10.51 15.34 -4.54
N ARG A 188 -10.65 16.40 -5.33
CA ARG A 188 -9.68 16.72 -6.37
C ARG A 188 -8.46 17.38 -5.75
N PRO A 189 -7.22 16.93 -6.06
CA PRO A 189 -6.04 17.56 -5.50
C PRO A 189 -5.86 18.97 -6.05
N ALA A 190 -5.51 19.90 -5.19
CA ALA A 190 -5.06 21.24 -5.56
C ALA A 190 -3.56 21.38 -5.25
N TRP A 191 -2.93 22.37 -5.84
CA TRP A 191 -1.54 22.67 -5.53
C TRP A 191 -1.46 23.21 -4.10
N PRO A 192 -0.63 22.62 -3.22
CA PRO A 192 -0.56 23.04 -1.85
C PRO A 192 0.00 24.45 -1.70
N SER A 193 -0.60 25.23 -0.82
CA SER A 193 -0.06 26.53 -0.38
C SER A 193 1.16 26.33 0.52
N ARG A 194 1.94 27.39 0.74
CA ARG A 194 3.14 27.33 1.62
C ARG A 194 2.80 26.98 3.07
N ASP A 195 1.58 27.25 3.48
CA ASP A 195 1.10 27.00 4.86
C ASP A 195 0.74 25.54 5.11
N VAL A 196 0.62 24.73 4.05
CA VAL A 196 0.29 23.30 4.12
C VAL A 196 1.53 22.41 4.03
N LEU A 197 2.61 22.89 3.40
CA LEU A 197 3.90 22.21 3.28
C LEU A 197 4.78 22.44 4.50
#